data_94104a2e994b4dc06581eae9431947e5
#
_entry.id   94104a2e994b4dc06581eae9431947e5
#
_cell.length_a   1.000
_cell.length_b   1.000
_cell.length_c   1.000
_cell.angle_alpha   90.00
_cell.angle_beta   90.00
_cell.angle_gamma   90.00
#
_symmetry.space_group_name_H-M   'P 1'
#
loop_
_entity.id
_entity.type
_entity.pdbx_description
1 polymer ?
#
loop_
_entity_poly.entity_id
_entity_poly.type
_entity_poly.pdbx_seq_one_letter_code
_entity_poly.pdbx_strand_id
1 'polypeptide(L)'
;MTESSFLMLHDTQNQRDARGIPIDRVGVKSLRFPMRIRDRDKAEQHTVAMVSLAVDLPHHFKGTHMSRFVEVLHSHGRVVTVSDIAAMPRELMKKLDAEKAHVTFEFPWFRAKKAPATGSVGLLDYGVVFEANAEGKKVDFVVTVRVPVTTLCPCSKAISARGAHNQRGVVTFSLRFSRPVWIEEMIELVEQSASCGLYSLLKRPDEKWVTERAYDNPVFVEDLVRNVALRA
;
A
#
# COMPACT_ATOMS: atom_id res chain seq x y z
N MET A 1 -54.29 -3.63 8.50
CA MET A 1 -53.41 -4.37 9.39
C MET A 1 -53.04 -5.66 8.68
N THR A 2 -51.91 -5.68 8.05
CA THR A 2 -51.32 -6.88 7.47
C THR A 2 -49.85 -6.88 7.86
N GLU A 3 -49.58 -7.59 8.96
CA GLU A 3 -48.20 -7.94 9.34
C GLU A 3 -47.62 -8.78 8.20
N SER A 4 -46.65 -8.22 7.51
CA SER A 4 -45.83 -8.90 6.54
C SER A 4 -45.02 -9.97 7.28
N SER A 5 -45.46 -11.21 7.21
CA SER A 5 -44.64 -12.34 7.62
C SER A 5 -43.43 -12.40 6.69
N PHE A 6 -42.33 -11.81 7.09
CA PHE A 6 -41.03 -12.12 6.49
C PHE A 6 -40.81 -13.64 6.69
N LEU A 7 -41.01 -14.40 5.62
CA LEU A 7 -40.60 -15.78 5.54
C LEU A 7 -39.15 -15.84 6.02
N MET A 8 -38.88 -16.51 7.13
CA MET A 8 -37.51 -16.78 7.59
C MET A 8 -36.84 -17.64 6.53
N LEU A 9 -36.09 -16.98 5.65
CA LEU A 9 -35.28 -17.64 4.64
C LEU A 9 -34.22 -18.48 5.34
N HIS A 10 -34.09 -19.73 4.94
CA HIS A 10 -33.13 -20.66 5.54
C HIS A 10 -31.69 -20.24 5.23
N ASP A 11 -30.87 -20.01 6.27
CA ASP A 11 -29.45 -19.66 6.15
C ASP A 11 -28.62 -20.91 5.80
N THR A 12 -28.44 -21.13 4.49
CA THR A 12 -27.69 -22.27 3.99
C THR A 12 -26.17 -22.16 4.25
N GLN A 13 -25.65 -20.95 4.43
CA GLN A 13 -24.23 -20.72 4.63
C GLN A 13 -23.76 -21.16 6.03
N ASN A 14 -24.62 -21.06 7.02
CA ASN A 14 -24.37 -21.53 8.40
C ASN A 14 -24.59 -23.03 8.59
N GLN A 15 -24.96 -23.77 7.54
CA GLN A 15 -25.08 -25.22 7.64
C GLN A 15 -23.71 -25.87 7.86
N ARG A 16 -23.72 -27.04 8.49
CA ARG A 16 -22.52 -27.84 8.69
C ARG A 16 -22.04 -28.41 7.36
N ASP A 17 -20.73 -28.31 7.09
CA ASP A 17 -20.09 -29.01 5.97
C ASP A 17 -19.60 -30.39 6.41
N ALA A 18 -20.00 -31.41 5.66
CA ALA A 18 -19.65 -32.81 5.97
C ALA A 18 -18.24 -33.19 5.45
N ARG A 19 -17.65 -32.40 4.58
CA ARG A 19 -16.33 -32.69 3.97
C ARG A 19 -15.16 -32.46 4.93
N GLY A 20 -15.32 -31.60 5.95
CA GLY A 20 -14.32 -31.39 6.98
C GLY A 20 -13.04 -30.69 6.50
N ILE A 21 -13.09 -29.94 5.38
CA ILE A 21 -11.94 -29.25 4.79
C ILE A 21 -12.01 -27.76 5.12
N PRO A 22 -11.04 -27.19 5.88
CA PRO A 22 -10.99 -25.76 6.12
C PRO A 22 -10.53 -25.01 4.86
N ILE A 23 -10.90 -23.73 4.76
CA ILE A 23 -10.42 -22.83 3.71
C ILE A 23 -9.61 -21.70 4.35
N ASP A 24 -8.37 -21.55 3.95
CA ASP A 24 -7.45 -20.54 4.55
C ASP A 24 -7.89 -19.11 4.28
N ARG A 25 -8.45 -18.83 3.09
CA ARG A 25 -8.90 -17.49 2.71
C ARG A 25 -10.13 -17.54 1.81
N VAL A 26 -11.20 -16.92 2.26
CA VAL A 26 -12.43 -16.72 1.49
C VAL A 26 -12.88 -15.26 1.66
N GLY A 27 -13.30 -14.62 0.58
CA GLY A 27 -13.71 -13.21 0.65
C GLY A 27 -13.82 -12.54 -0.70
N VAL A 28 -13.69 -11.21 -0.72
CA VAL A 28 -13.74 -10.37 -1.92
C VAL A 28 -12.34 -9.89 -2.28
N LYS A 29 -12.02 -9.87 -3.58
CA LYS A 29 -10.70 -9.47 -4.08
C LYS A 29 -10.84 -8.40 -5.15
N SER A 30 -9.92 -7.43 -5.11
CA SER A 30 -9.80 -6.38 -6.13
C SER A 30 -11.08 -5.53 -6.32
N LEU A 31 -11.79 -5.27 -5.23
CA LEU A 31 -12.93 -4.37 -5.22
C LEU A 31 -12.44 -2.92 -5.33
N ARG A 32 -12.92 -2.17 -6.33
CA ARG A 32 -12.61 -0.74 -6.46
C ARG A 32 -13.43 0.06 -5.45
N PHE A 33 -12.73 0.80 -4.60
CA PHE A 33 -13.35 1.60 -3.55
C PHE A 33 -12.82 3.04 -3.58
N PRO A 34 -13.69 4.05 -3.78
CA PRO A 34 -13.28 5.45 -3.71
C PRO A 34 -13.05 5.84 -2.26
N MET A 35 -11.86 6.36 -1.96
CA MET A 35 -11.52 6.78 -0.62
C MET A 35 -10.76 8.10 -0.59
N ARG A 36 -10.68 8.70 0.59
CA ARG A 36 -9.81 9.82 0.92
C ARG A 36 -8.82 9.38 1.97
N ILE A 37 -7.57 9.74 1.80
CA ILE A 37 -6.50 9.45 2.75
C ILE A 37 -5.80 10.74 3.14
N ARG A 38 -5.43 10.88 4.41
CA ARG A 38 -4.72 12.05 4.91
C ARG A 38 -3.23 11.96 4.62
N ASP A 39 -2.67 13.08 4.22
CA ASP A 39 -1.24 13.30 4.11
C ASP A 39 -0.65 13.91 5.40
N ARG A 40 0.68 14.10 5.43
CA ARG A 40 1.41 14.69 6.54
C ARG A 40 0.93 16.12 6.88
N ASP A 41 0.54 16.89 5.87
CA ASP A 41 0.09 18.29 6.01
C ASP A 41 -1.40 18.39 6.38
N LYS A 42 -2.04 17.27 6.74
CA LYS A 42 -3.47 17.13 7.08
C LYS A 42 -4.42 17.44 5.93
N ALA A 43 -3.94 17.55 4.70
CA ALA A 43 -4.77 17.59 3.52
C ALA A 43 -5.36 16.20 3.23
N GLU A 44 -6.44 16.14 2.48
CA GLU A 44 -7.08 14.90 2.07
C GLU A 44 -6.84 14.68 0.58
N GLN A 45 -6.28 13.52 0.24
CA GLN A 45 -6.12 13.11 -1.13
C GLN A 45 -7.21 12.11 -1.51
N HIS A 46 -7.93 12.41 -2.60
CA HIS A 46 -8.91 11.49 -3.19
C HIS A 46 -8.18 10.47 -4.06
N THR A 47 -8.51 9.21 -3.86
CA THR A 47 -7.95 8.10 -4.65
C THR A 47 -8.97 6.97 -4.81
N VAL A 48 -8.66 6.00 -5.66
CA VAL A 48 -9.42 4.76 -5.78
C VAL A 48 -8.51 3.61 -5.38
N ALA A 49 -8.88 2.93 -4.30
CA ALA A 49 -8.16 1.75 -3.85
C ALA A 49 -8.72 0.48 -4.48
N MET A 50 -7.81 -0.47 -4.72
CA MET A 50 -8.15 -1.88 -4.96
C MET A 50 -8.14 -2.56 -3.60
N VAL A 51 -9.33 -2.95 -3.11
CA VAL A 51 -9.51 -3.52 -1.77
C VAL A 51 -9.72 -5.01 -1.86
N SER A 52 -9.02 -5.76 -1.02
CA SER A 52 -9.22 -7.19 -0.83
C SER A 52 -9.46 -7.47 0.65
N LEU A 53 -10.52 -8.21 0.94
CA LEU A 53 -10.94 -8.58 2.29
C LEU A 53 -11.16 -10.08 2.32
N ALA A 54 -10.52 -10.79 3.24
CA ALA A 54 -10.68 -12.22 3.38
C ALA A 54 -10.65 -12.64 4.86
N VAL A 55 -11.33 -13.74 5.15
CA VAL A 55 -11.26 -14.44 6.42
C VAL A 55 -10.96 -15.91 6.18
N ASP A 56 -10.54 -16.63 7.21
CA ASP A 56 -10.54 -18.09 7.20
C ASP A 56 -11.97 -18.63 7.31
N LEU A 57 -12.19 -19.83 6.81
CA LEU A 57 -13.45 -20.54 6.95
C LEU A 57 -13.17 -21.90 7.61
N PRO A 58 -13.53 -22.07 8.89
CA PRO A 58 -13.37 -23.32 9.60
C PRO A 58 -14.09 -24.50 8.91
N HIS A 59 -13.54 -25.69 9.05
CA HIS A 59 -13.96 -26.91 8.36
C HIS A 59 -15.45 -27.29 8.57
N HIS A 60 -16.08 -26.77 9.63
CA HIS A 60 -17.46 -27.09 9.98
C HIS A 60 -18.50 -26.12 9.37
N PHE A 61 -18.07 -24.98 8.81
CA PHE A 61 -18.95 -24.04 8.11
C PHE A 61 -19.01 -24.34 6.61
N LYS A 62 -20.20 -24.29 6.04
CA LYS A 62 -20.43 -24.50 4.61
C LYS A 62 -20.04 -23.30 3.75
N GLY A 63 -20.16 -22.08 4.29
CA GLY A 63 -19.87 -20.86 3.57
C GLY A 63 -19.80 -19.63 4.48
N THR A 64 -19.54 -18.47 3.88
CA THR A 64 -19.54 -17.17 4.56
C THR A 64 -20.36 -16.15 3.78
N HIS A 65 -20.89 -15.14 4.48
CA HIS A 65 -21.76 -14.12 3.91
C HIS A 65 -20.92 -13.01 3.23
N MET A 66 -20.87 -13.02 1.90
CA MET A 66 -20.09 -12.02 1.12
C MET A 66 -20.54 -10.60 1.33
N SER A 67 -21.82 -10.33 1.58
CA SER A 67 -22.34 -8.99 1.88
C SER A 67 -21.71 -8.37 3.11
N ARG A 68 -21.36 -9.18 4.12
CA ARG A 68 -20.77 -8.69 5.37
C ARG A 68 -19.39 -8.06 5.18
N PHE A 69 -18.61 -8.51 4.20
CA PHE A 69 -17.33 -7.87 3.84
C PHE A 69 -17.56 -6.45 3.34
N VAL A 70 -18.54 -6.28 2.45
CA VAL A 70 -18.89 -4.98 1.88
C VAL A 70 -19.47 -4.05 2.95
N GLU A 71 -20.29 -4.57 3.86
CA GLU A 71 -20.84 -3.82 4.97
C GLU A 71 -19.74 -3.29 5.92
N VAL A 72 -18.73 -4.12 6.25
CA VAL A 72 -17.57 -3.66 7.06
C VAL A 72 -16.80 -2.57 6.33
N LEU A 73 -16.54 -2.74 5.02
CA LEU A 73 -15.86 -1.72 4.25
C LEU A 73 -16.63 -0.39 4.24
N HIS A 74 -17.94 -0.45 4.07
CA HIS A 74 -18.79 0.76 4.03
C HIS A 74 -18.98 1.42 5.40
N SER A 75 -18.91 0.68 6.51
CA SER A 75 -19.07 1.24 7.86
C SER A 75 -17.96 2.24 8.25
N HIS A 76 -16.76 2.12 7.65
CA HIS A 76 -15.66 3.06 7.84
C HIS A 76 -15.79 4.36 7.01
N GLY A 77 -16.83 4.47 6.17
CA GLY A 77 -17.05 5.65 5.35
C GLY A 77 -16.02 5.79 4.22
N ARG A 78 -15.89 7.04 3.71
CA ARG A 78 -14.98 7.32 2.58
C ARG A 78 -13.64 7.94 3.02
N VAL A 79 -13.55 8.47 4.22
CA VAL A 79 -12.29 8.97 4.80
C VAL A 79 -11.69 7.84 5.59
N VAL A 80 -10.66 7.22 5.02
CA VAL A 80 -10.01 6.05 5.60
C VAL A 80 -8.67 6.47 6.17
N THR A 81 -8.45 6.17 7.44
CA THR A 81 -7.17 6.39 8.11
C THR A 81 -6.41 5.07 8.27
N VAL A 82 -5.12 5.18 8.55
CA VAL A 82 -4.29 4.00 8.90
C VAL A 82 -4.90 3.23 10.07
N SER A 83 -5.46 3.94 11.05
CA SER A 83 -6.10 3.33 12.23
C SER A 83 -7.34 2.52 11.87
N ASP A 84 -8.15 3.01 10.91
CA ASP A 84 -9.35 2.31 10.44
C ASP A 84 -8.98 1.01 9.74
N ILE A 85 -7.98 1.06 8.88
CA ILE A 85 -7.49 -0.13 8.16
C ILE A 85 -6.91 -1.16 9.14
N ALA A 86 -6.18 -0.72 10.15
CA ALA A 86 -5.62 -1.62 11.17
C ALA A 86 -6.71 -2.26 12.08
N ALA A 87 -7.85 -1.59 12.26
CA ALA A 87 -8.98 -2.11 13.05
C ALA A 87 -9.86 -3.09 12.25
N MET A 88 -9.98 -2.89 10.95
CA MET A 88 -10.90 -3.60 10.06
C MET A 88 -10.81 -5.14 10.10
N PRO A 89 -9.62 -5.78 10.19
CA PRO A 89 -9.54 -7.23 10.30
C PRO A 89 -10.26 -7.79 11.55
N ARG A 90 -10.18 -7.09 12.69
CA ARG A 90 -10.88 -7.52 13.90
C ARG A 90 -12.40 -7.43 13.77
N GLU A 91 -12.88 -6.42 13.06
CA GLU A 91 -14.31 -6.27 12.77
C GLU A 91 -14.81 -7.38 11.85
N LEU A 92 -14.01 -7.72 10.82
CA LEU A 92 -14.30 -8.84 9.93
C LEU A 92 -14.37 -10.15 10.71
N MET A 93 -13.37 -10.45 11.55
CA MET A 93 -13.37 -11.66 12.38
C MET A 93 -14.63 -11.74 13.24
N LYS A 94 -15.00 -10.65 13.93
CA LYS A 94 -16.20 -10.60 14.77
C LYS A 94 -17.50 -10.77 13.97
N LYS A 95 -17.59 -10.13 12.79
CA LYS A 95 -18.82 -10.13 11.99
C LYS A 95 -19.04 -11.44 11.23
N LEU A 96 -17.96 -12.16 10.94
CA LEU A 96 -17.95 -13.40 10.14
C LEU A 96 -17.68 -14.66 10.96
N ASP A 97 -17.51 -14.52 12.29
CA ASP A 97 -17.17 -15.62 13.21
C ASP A 97 -15.93 -16.39 12.73
N ALA A 98 -14.86 -15.64 12.45
CA ALA A 98 -13.60 -16.14 11.91
C ALA A 98 -12.45 -15.96 12.92
N GLU A 99 -11.41 -16.80 12.80
CA GLU A 99 -10.22 -16.74 13.66
C GLU A 99 -9.12 -15.84 13.06
N LYS A 100 -9.14 -15.69 11.73
CA LYS A 100 -8.17 -14.91 10.96
C LYS A 100 -8.87 -13.98 9.97
N ALA A 101 -8.29 -12.82 9.76
CA ALA A 101 -8.75 -11.89 8.72
C ALA A 101 -7.57 -11.19 8.05
N HIS A 102 -7.75 -10.90 6.77
CA HIS A 102 -6.77 -10.24 5.91
C HIS A 102 -7.44 -9.09 5.18
N VAL A 103 -6.81 -7.92 5.24
CA VAL A 103 -7.29 -6.70 4.62
C VAL A 103 -6.14 -6.09 3.84
N THR A 104 -6.37 -5.77 2.56
CA THR A 104 -5.38 -5.10 1.71
C THR A 104 -6.04 -3.95 0.99
N PHE A 105 -5.40 -2.77 1.04
CA PHE A 105 -5.73 -1.60 0.26
C PHE A 105 -4.54 -1.26 -0.62
N GLU A 106 -4.69 -1.28 -1.93
CA GLU A 106 -3.68 -0.86 -2.90
C GLU A 106 -4.19 0.33 -3.69
N PHE A 107 -3.42 1.44 -3.70
CA PHE A 107 -3.85 2.68 -4.33
C PHE A 107 -2.67 3.53 -4.81
N PRO A 108 -2.88 4.39 -5.83
CA PRO A 108 -1.91 5.42 -6.20
C PRO A 108 -1.95 6.56 -5.19
N TRP A 109 -0.77 7.00 -4.77
CA TRP A 109 -0.52 8.16 -3.94
C TRP A 109 0.18 9.22 -4.78
N PHE A 110 -0.40 10.42 -4.88
CA PHE A 110 0.17 11.51 -5.67
C PHE A 110 0.89 12.51 -4.79
N ARG A 111 2.08 12.92 -5.20
CA ARG A 111 2.86 13.94 -4.52
C ARG A 111 3.21 15.06 -5.49
N ALA A 112 2.92 16.30 -5.08
CA ALA A 112 3.45 17.47 -5.73
C ALA A 112 4.95 17.59 -5.46
N LYS A 113 5.76 17.51 -6.50
CA LYS A 113 7.23 17.55 -6.40
C LYS A 113 7.78 18.73 -7.16
N LYS A 114 8.60 19.54 -6.47
CA LYS A 114 9.26 20.69 -7.05
C LYS A 114 10.52 20.25 -7.80
N ALA A 115 10.67 20.69 -9.03
CA ALA A 115 11.88 20.53 -9.81
C ALA A 115 13.06 21.24 -9.12
N PRO A 116 14.26 20.65 -9.09
CA PRO A 116 15.32 21.05 -8.17
C PRO A 116 15.94 22.42 -8.46
N ALA A 117 15.99 22.87 -9.71
CA ALA A 117 16.58 24.14 -10.11
C ALA A 117 15.53 25.23 -10.35
N THR A 118 14.43 24.88 -11.03
CA THR A 118 13.41 25.89 -11.42
C THR A 118 12.27 26.02 -10.42
N GLY A 119 12.09 25.03 -9.52
CA GLY A 119 10.95 25.00 -8.61
C GLY A 119 9.62 24.69 -9.28
N SER A 120 9.61 24.35 -10.58
CA SER A 120 8.40 23.98 -11.31
C SER A 120 7.75 22.75 -10.66
N VAL A 121 6.45 22.83 -10.39
CA VAL A 121 5.73 21.76 -9.67
C VAL A 121 5.12 20.79 -10.66
N GLY A 122 5.41 19.50 -10.47
CA GLY A 122 4.77 18.39 -11.17
C GLY A 122 4.21 17.38 -10.19
N LEU A 123 3.18 16.62 -10.60
CA LEU A 123 2.64 15.51 -9.82
C LEU A 123 3.36 14.21 -10.21
N LEU A 124 3.80 13.47 -9.20
CA LEU A 124 4.38 12.13 -9.37
C LEU A 124 3.55 11.15 -8.54
N ASP A 125 3.24 10.00 -9.12
CA ASP A 125 2.51 8.92 -8.47
C ASP A 125 3.45 7.87 -7.88
N TYR A 126 3.01 7.32 -6.75
CA TYR A 126 3.67 6.23 -6.02
C TYR A 126 2.64 5.15 -5.72
N GLY A 127 3.00 3.90 -5.89
CA GLY A 127 2.13 2.80 -5.46
C GLY A 127 2.20 2.64 -3.95
N VAL A 128 1.07 2.58 -3.28
CA VAL A 128 0.98 2.35 -1.84
C VAL A 128 0.11 1.14 -1.56
N VAL A 129 0.56 0.29 -0.64
CA VAL A 129 -0.22 -0.85 -0.16
C VAL A 129 -0.26 -0.82 1.36
N PHE A 130 -1.46 -0.90 1.92
CA PHE A 130 -1.69 -1.16 3.33
C PHE A 130 -2.18 -2.59 3.50
N GLU A 131 -1.50 -3.37 4.33
CA GLU A 131 -1.87 -4.73 4.66
C GLU A 131 -2.08 -4.84 6.15
N ALA A 132 -3.27 -5.30 6.56
CA ALA A 132 -3.59 -5.58 7.94
C ALA A 132 -4.03 -7.05 8.06
N ASN A 133 -3.33 -7.81 8.87
CA ASN A 133 -3.62 -9.21 9.14
C ASN A 133 -3.92 -9.38 10.63
N ALA A 134 -5.01 -10.05 10.96
CA ALA A 134 -5.34 -10.38 12.34
C ALA A 134 -5.46 -11.88 12.53
N GLU A 135 -4.94 -12.37 13.66
CA GLU A 135 -5.10 -13.73 14.16
C GLU A 135 -5.28 -13.69 15.68
N GLY A 136 -6.43 -14.11 16.15
CA GLY A 136 -6.81 -13.97 17.55
C GLY A 136 -6.74 -12.50 18.02
N LYS A 137 -5.89 -12.21 19.00
CA LYS A 137 -5.70 -10.84 19.53
C LYS A 137 -4.59 -10.06 18.81
N LYS A 138 -3.78 -10.69 17.98
CA LYS A 138 -2.66 -10.06 17.28
C LYS A 138 -3.15 -9.39 16.01
N VAL A 139 -2.61 -8.20 15.72
CA VAL A 139 -2.74 -7.52 14.42
C VAL A 139 -1.35 -7.19 13.93
N ASP A 140 -1.04 -7.62 12.72
CA ASP A 140 0.15 -7.25 11.97
C ASP A 140 -0.24 -6.24 10.90
N PHE A 141 0.34 -5.04 10.95
CA PHE A 141 0.07 -3.98 10.00
C PHE A 141 1.35 -3.60 9.26
N VAL A 142 1.30 -3.64 7.93
CA VAL A 142 2.43 -3.34 7.05
C VAL A 142 2.04 -2.24 6.08
N VAL A 143 2.88 -1.22 5.95
CA VAL A 143 2.80 -0.24 4.88
C VAL A 143 3.90 -0.53 3.86
N THR A 144 3.53 -0.58 2.60
CA THR A 144 4.45 -0.74 1.48
C THR A 144 4.34 0.46 0.56
N VAL A 145 5.48 1.05 0.17
CA VAL A 145 5.56 2.08 -0.87
C VAL A 145 6.40 1.57 -2.03
N ARG A 146 5.97 1.86 -3.26
CA ARG A 146 6.74 1.59 -4.48
C ARG A 146 7.25 2.92 -5.02
N VAL A 147 8.54 3.14 -4.86
CA VAL A 147 9.19 4.41 -5.16
C VAL A 147 10.07 4.29 -6.39
N PRO A 148 9.77 4.98 -7.49
CA PRO A 148 10.64 5.01 -8.64
C PRO A 148 11.84 5.93 -8.40
N VAL A 149 13.04 5.42 -8.73
CA VAL A 149 14.32 6.12 -8.55
C VAL A 149 15.24 5.88 -9.73
N THR A 150 16.35 6.62 -9.80
CA THR A 150 17.45 6.33 -10.72
C THR A 150 18.68 5.82 -9.98
N THR A 151 19.39 4.87 -10.62
CA THR A 151 20.68 4.37 -10.16
C THR A 151 21.70 4.54 -11.29
N LEU A 152 22.76 5.27 -11.03
CA LEU A 152 23.89 5.42 -11.93
C LEU A 152 24.99 4.43 -11.54
N CYS A 153 25.47 3.66 -12.49
CA CYS A 153 26.42 2.57 -12.24
C CYS A 153 27.82 3.08 -11.89
N PRO A 154 28.35 2.81 -10.67
CA PRO A 154 29.70 3.18 -10.29
C PRO A 154 30.78 2.54 -11.16
N CYS A 155 30.62 1.27 -11.57
CA CYS A 155 31.57 0.58 -12.44
C CYS A 155 31.69 1.26 -13.80
N SER A 156 30.55 1.57 -14.44
CA SER A 156 30.60 2.23 -15.76
C SER A 156 31.20 3.62 -15.66
N LYS A 157 30.96 4.35 -14.56
CA LYS A 157 31.61 5.62 -14.28
C LYS A 157 33.12 5.50 -14.17
N ALA A 158 33.63 4.43 -13.55
CA ALA A 158 35.05 4.22 -13.32
C ALA A 158 35.85 3.88 -14.60
N ILE A 159 35.21 3.20 -15.54
CA ILE A 159 35.91 2.70 -16.77
C ILE A 159 35.64 3.56 -18.01
N SER A 160 34.61 4.40 -18.00
CA SER A 160 34.20 5.22 -19.13
C SER A 160 34.91 6.55 -19.15
N ALA A 161 35.45 6.93 -20.27
CA ALA A 161 35.98 8.28 -20.50
C ALA A 161 34.87 9.34 -20.61
N ARG A 162 33.62 8.95 -20.81
CA ARG A 162 32.48 9.86 -21.10
C ARG A 162 31.18 9.40 -20.44
N GLY A 163 30.94 9.79 -19.20
CA GLY A 163 29.68 9.51 -18.50
C GLY A 163 29.59 8.12 -17.89
N ALA A 164 28.39 7.70 -17.56
CA ALA A 164 28.06 6.39 -17.03
C ALA A 164 26.60 6.05 -17.37
N HIS A 165 26.27 4.77 -17.49
CA HIS A 165 24.88 4.41 -17.72
C HIS A 165 24.04 4.61 -16.47
N ASN A 166 22.79 5.01 -16.67
CA ASN A 166 21.81 5.26 -15.65
C ASN A 166 20.56 4.42 -15.92
N GLN A 167 19.93 3.90 -14.86
CA GLN A 167 18.75 3.05 -14.96
C GLN A 167 17.63 3.59 -14.06
N ARG A 168 16.39 3.44 -14.53
CA ARG A 168 15.21 3.62 -13.68
C ARG A 168 14.93 2.29 -12.99
N GLY A 169 14.82 2.34 -11.65
CA GLY A 169 14.41 1.24 -10.81
C GLY A 169 13.15 1.58 -10.02
N VAL A 170 12.50 0.57 -9.48
CA VAL A 170 11.41 0.75 -8.51
C VAL A 170 11.80 0.05 -7.22
N VAL A 171 11.90 0.80 -6.14
CA VAL A 171 12.15 0.26 -4.80
C VAL A 171 10.79 -0.05 -4.16
N THR A 172 10.58 -1.31 -3.80
CA THR A 172 9.46 -1.72 -2.96
C THR A 172 9.93 -1.76 -1.51
N PHE A 173 9.48 -0.78 -0.73
CA PHE A 173 9.86 -0.65 0.67
C PHE A 173 8.67 -0.92 1.57
N SER A 174 8.75 -1.99 2.38
CA SER A 174 7.71 -2.40 3.32
C SER A 174 8.18 -2.20 4.75
N LEU A 175 7.33 -1.61 5.58
CA LEU A 175 7.66 -1.25 6.96
C LEU A 175 6.57 -1.70 7.94
N ARG A 176 7.00 -2.36 9.02
CA ARG A 176 6.23 -2.49 10.28
C ARG A 176 6.74 -1.45 11.24
N PHE A 177 5.85 -0.72 11.88
CA PHE A 177 6.24 0.37 12.75
C PHE A 177 5.52 0.33 14.10
N SER A 178 6.21 0.81 15.13
CA SER A 178 5.65 0.97 16.49
C SER A 178 5.10 2.39 16.75
N ARG A 179 5.44 3.35 15.89
CA ARG A 179 4.99 4.74 15.92
C ARG A 179 4.50 5.16 14.53
N PRO A 180 3.54 6.08 14.44
CA PRO A 180 3.05 6.56 13.14
C PRO A 180 4.18 7.03 12.22
N VAL A 181 4.16 6.57 10.96
CA VAL A 181 5.08 6.97 9.90
C VAL A 181 4.24 7.42 8.71
N TRP A 182 4.64 8.54 8.11
CA TRP A 182 3.96 9.08 6.95
C TRP A 182 4.47 8.45 5.66
N ILE A 183 3.59 8.31 4.68
CA ILE A 183 3.95 7.81 3.33
C ILE A 183 5.07 8.65 2.73
N GLU A 184 5.00 9.98 2.92
CA GLU A 184 6.00 10.93 2.44
C GLU A 184 7.39 10.68 3.03
N GLU A 185 7.48 10.33 4.32
CA GLU A 185 8.75 10.02 4.99
C GLU A 185 9.38 8.76 4.40
N MET A 186 8.56 7.73 4.12
CA MET A 186 9.03 6.51 3.46
C MET A 186 9.54 6.78 2.04
N ILE A 187 8.82 7.60 1.28
CA ILE A 187 9.23 8.00 -0.08
C ILE A 187 10.53 8.79 -0.03
N GLU A 188 10.63 9.78 0.84
CA GLU A 188 11.83 10.62 1.00
C GLU A 188 13.06 9.81 1.38
N LEU A 189 12.91 8.86 2.30
CA LEU A 189 13.97 7.95 2.71
C LEU A 189 14.53 7.15 1.53
N VAL A 190 13.65 6.60 0.70
CA VAL A 190 14.05 5.82 -0.49
C VAL A 190 14.73 6.72 -1.53
N GLU A 191 14.15 7.88 -1.85
CA GLU A 191 14.72 8.80 -2.84
C GLU A 191 16.10 9.32 -2.43
N GLN A 192 16.32 9.58 -1.14
CA GLN A 192 17.62 10.00 -0.60
C GLN A 192 18.66 8.88 -0.60
N SER A 193 18.25 7.64 -0.73
CA SER A 193 19.13 6.47 -0.74
C SER A 193 19.61 6.10 -2.15
N ALA A 194 18.99 6.63 -3.21
CA ALA A 194 19.30 6.39 -4.61
C ALA A 194 20.25 7.44 -5.19
N SER A 195 20.71 7.25 -6.42
CA SER A 195 21.53 8.24 -7.12
C SER A 195 20.79 9.57 -7.31
N CYS A 196 19.52 9.48 -7.71
CA CYS A 196 18.61 10.64 -7.78
C CYS A 196 17.16 10.14 -7.74
N GLY A 197 16.24 10.93 -7.17
CA GLY A 197 14.81 10.75 -7.31
C GLY A 197 14.32 11.10 -8.71
N LEU A 198 13.06 10.72 -9.03
CA LEU A 198 12.42 11.09 -10.28
C LEU A 198 11.55 12.34 -10.13
N TYR A 199 11.32 13.00 -11.26
CA TYR A 199 10.47 14.18 -11.37
C TYR A 199 9.60 14.04 -12.63
N SER A 200 8.33 14.39 -12.52
CA SER A 200 7.39 14.36 -13.66
C SER A 200 7.51 15.58 -14.57
N LEU A 201 8.13 16.67 -14.08
CA LEU A 201 8.34 17.90 -14.82
C LEU A 201 9.76 18.42 -14.59
N LEU A 202 10.55 18.49 -15.67
CA LEU A 202 11.90 19.06 -15.69
C LEU A 202 12.01 20.08 -16.83
N LYS A 203 12.69 21.18 -16.59
CA LYS A 203 13.15 22.12 -17.61
C LYS A 203 14.66 21.98 -17.76
N ARG A 204 15.29 22.61 -18.75
CA ARG A 204 16.72 22.48 -19.02
C ARG A 204 17.66 22.64 -17.83
N PRO A 205 17.46 23.64 -16.93
CA PRO A 205 18.29 23.74 -15.72
C PRO A 205 18.11 22.53 -14.77
N ASP A 206 16.89 21.96 -14.72
CA ASP A 206 16.59 20.80 -13.90
C ASP A 206 17.21 19.54 -14.50
N GLU A 207 17.17 19.38 -15.84
CA GLU A 207 17.83 18.27 -16.54
C GLU A 207 19.34 18.25 -16.26
N LYS A 208 19.98 19.41 -16.30
CA LYS A 208 21.39 19.55 -15.92
C LYS A 208 21.60 19.09 -14.47
N TRP A 209 20.79 19.60 -13.55
CA TRP A 209 20.91 19.27 -12.13
C TRP A 209 20.75 17.76 -11.86
N VAL A 210 19.72 17.12 -12.40
CA VAL A 210 19.48 15.67 -12.15
C VAL A 210 20.57 14.80 -12.76
N THR A 211 21.11 15.22 -13.91
CA THR A 211 22.25 14.54 -14.57
C THR A 211 23.50 14.60 -13.71
N GLU A 212 23.88 15.79 -13.27
CA GLU A 212 25.06 16.02 -12.41
C GLU A 212 24.86 15.32 -11.05
N ARG A 213 23.69 15.49 -10.43
CA ARG A 213 23.36 14.86 -9.14
C ARG A 213 23.50 13.32 -9.20
N ALA A 214 22.96 12.68 -10.24
CA ALA A 214 23.08 11.25 -10.40
C ALA A 214 24.55 10.83 -10.64
N TYR A 215 25.29 11.60 -11.44
CA TYR A 215 26.68 11.32 -11.74
C TYR A 215 27.60 11.47 -10.52
N ASP A 216 27.35 12.47 -9.67
CA ASP A 216 28.12 12.70 -8.44
C ASP A 216 27.80 11.71 -7.33
N ASN A 217 26.63 11.07 -7.41
CA ASN A 217 26.15 10.10 -6.43
C ASN A 217 25.86 8.71 -7.07
N PRO A 218 26.89 8.03 -7.60
CA PRO A 218 26.72 6.71 -8.20
C PRO A 218 26.38 5.69 -7.10
N VAL A 219 25.36 4.85 -7.34
CA VAL A 219 24.85 3.88 -6.35
C VAL A 219 24.55 2.56 -7.06
N PHE A 220 25.13 1.46 -6.59
CA PHE A 220 24.70 0.11 -6.96
C PHE A 220 23.34 -0.24 -6.38
N VAL A 221 22.65 -1.20 -6.99
CA VAL A 221 21.37 -1.69 -6.44
C VAL A 221 21.54 -2.23 -5.03
N GLU A 222 22.64 -2.95 -4.77
CA GLU A 222 23.00 -3.48 -3.46
C GLU A 222 23.23 -2.37 -2.42
N ASP A 223 23.88 -1.29 -2.83
CA ASP A 223 24.13 -0.14 -1.95
C ASP A 223 22.82 0.65 -1.69
N LEU A 224 21.95 0.75 -2.70
CA LEU A 224 20.63 1.31 -2.51
C LEU A 224 19.85 0.57 -1.42
N VAL A 225 19.84 -0.78 -1.47
CA VAL A 225 19.18 -1.60 -0.44
C VAL A 225 19.81 -1.38 0.94
N ARG A 226 21.16 -1.37 1.03
CA ARG A 226 21.86 -1.09 2.29
C ARG A 226 21.56 0.30 2.82
N ASN A 227 21.56 1.32 1.96
CA ASN A 227 21.27 2.70 2.32
C ASN A 227 19.84 2.85 2.86
N VAL A 228 18.86 2.20 2.21
CA VAL A 228 17.46 2.17 2.71
C VAL A 228 17.41 1.51 4.08
N ALA A 229 18.04 0.36 4.27
CA ALA A 229 18.06 -0.37 5.53
C ALA A 229 18.72 0.43 6.68
N LEU A 230 19.83 1.13 6.40
CA LEU A 230 20.52 1.96 7.39
C LEU A 230 19.72 3.20 7.80
N ARG A 231 18.91 3.76 6.90
CA ARG A 231 18.08 4.94 7.19
C ARG A 231 16.77 4.60 7.87
N ALA A 232 16.28 3.38 7.67
CA ALA A 232 15.03 2.89 8.27
C ALA A 232 15.20 2.50 9.74
#